data_d6df53c826cc7e2b0d1dd71b63bac406
#
_entry.id   d6df53c826cc7e2b0d1dd71b63bac406
#
_cell.length_a   1.000
_cell.length_b   1.000
_cell.length_c   1.000
_cell.angle_alpha   90.00
_cell.angle_beta   90.00
_cell.angle_gamma   90.00
#
_symmetry.space_group_name_H-M   'P 1'
#
loop_
_entity.id
_entity.type
_entity.pdbx_description
1 polymer ?
#
loop_
_entity_poly.entity_id
_entity_poly.type
_entity_poly.pdbx_seq_one_letter_code
_entity_poly.pdbx_strand_id
1 'polypeptide(L)'
;PWLSENLNALGVALGMDLELVQREAAVGEFSLDLLAKDIGSGRDVIIENQLTETDHNHLGKLLTYAGGYNAQVIVWVAESLRDEHRQALEWLNQNTGENVEFFGVVVEIVQIDDSKPAFRFKPVVFPNDWQKSKRTSRGAEESPRSAAYRGFFQGIVDELREKCKFTGARKVQPKGWILLSSGLGG
;
A
#
# COMPACT_ATOMS: atom_id res chain seq x y z
N PRO A 1 15.12 3.13 8.04
CA PRO A 1 15.26 1.67 8.25
C PRO A 1 13.91 0.99 8.43
N TRP A 2 13.07 1.44 9.40
CA TRP A 2 11.80 0.78 9.76
C TRP A 2 10.82 0.62 8.58
N LEU A 3 10.59 1.67 7.78
CA LEU A 3 9.67 1.59 6.65
C LEU A 3 10.11 0.60 5.58
N SER A 4 11.42 0.51 5.30
CA SER A 4 11.96 -0.46 4.33
C SER A 4 11.79 -1.92 4.80
N GLU A 5 11.80 -2.16 6.11
CA GLU A 5 11.55 -3.47 6.71
C GLU A 5 10.05 -3.84 6.71
N ASN A 6 9.19 -2.82 6.63
CA ASN A 6 7.73 -2.96 6.62
C ASN A 6 7.09 -2.63 5.26
N LEU A 7 7.89 -2.62 4.18
CA LEU A 7 7.44 -2.27 2.84
C LEU A 7 6.30 -3.17 2.33
N ASN A 8 6.34 -4.45 2.70
CA ASN A 8 5.26 -5.39 2.38
C ASN A 8 3.91 -4.97 3.02
N ALA A 9 3.91 -4.46 4.25
CA ALA A 9 2.68 -3.99 4.89
C ALA A 9 2.13 -2.73 4.20
N LEU A 10 3.01 -1.82 3.75
CA LEU A 10 2.63 -0.68 2.92
C LEU A 10 2.05 -1.15 1.58
N GLY A 11 2.71 -2.10 0.91
CA GLY A 11 2.22 -2.68 -0.34
C GLY A 11 0.81 -3.28 -0.20
N VAL A 12 0.57 -4.03 0.88
CA VAL A 12 -0.78 -4.56 1.19
C VAL A 12 -1.82 -3.44 1.32
N ALA A 13 -1.47 -2.35 2.02
CA ALA A 13 -2.38 -1.21 2.18
C ALA A 13 -2.70 -0.51 0.85
N LEU A 14 -1.70 -0.41 -0.05
CA LEU A 14 -1.85 0.18 -1.38
C LEU A 14 -2.40 -0.79 -2.43
N GLY A 15 -2.43 -2.10 -2.15
CA GLY A 15 -2.83 -3.13 -3.11
C GLY A 15 -1.76 -3.41 -4.16
N MET A 16 -0.49 -3.22 -3.82
CA MET A 16 0.71 -3.39 -4.65
C MET A 16 1.62 -4.48 -4.09
N ASP A 17 2.43 -5.09 -4.93
CA ASP A 17 3.50 -6.00 -4.51
C ASP A 17 4.84 -5.27 -4.59
N LEU A 18 5.19 -4.57 -3.49
CA LEU A 18 6.33 -3.68 -3.43
C LEU A 18 7.63 -4.43 -3.11
N GLU A 19 8.62 -4.26 -3.98
CA GLU A 19 10.00 -4.72 -3.78
C GLU A 19 10.92 -3.51 -3.65
N LEU A 20 11.78 -3.52 -2.63
CA LEU A 20 12.75 -2.46 -2.40
C LEU A 20 13.86 -2.52 -3.46
N VAL A 21 14.06 -1.43 -4.18
CA VAL A 21 15.18 -1.27 -5.13
C VAL A 21 16.36 -0.61 -4.44
N GLN A 22 16.12 0.52 -3.78
CA GLN A 22 17.20 1.28 -3.14
C GLN A 22 16.66 2.14 -1.99
N ARG A 23 17.46 2.31 -0.95
CA ARG A 23 17.28 3.32 0.10
C ARG A 23 18.20 4.49 -0.18
N GLU A 24 17.79 5.69 0.26
CA GLU A 24 18.57 6.91 0.09
C GLU A 24 19.01 7.09 -1.37
N ALA A 25 18.07 6.96 -2.30
CA ALA A 25 18.35 7.00 -3.72
C ALA A 25 18.63 8.43 -4.19
N ALA A 26 19.74 8.67 -4.87
CA ALA A 26 20.18 10.00 -5.25
C ALA A 26 19.32 10.60 -6.37
N VAL A 27 18.89 11.85 -6.19
CA VAL A 27 18.22 12.69 -7.20
C VAL A 27 18.93 14.05 -7.25
N GLY A 28 19.93 14.18 -8.10
CA GLY A 28 20.81 15.34 -8.08
C GLY A 28 21.52 15.51 -6.73
N GLU A 29 21.30 16.63 -6.05
CA GLU A 29 21.84 16.90 -4.70
C GLU A 29 20.90 16.39 -3.57
N PHE A 30 19.75 15.82 -3.91
CA PHE A 30 18.76 15.34 -2.95
C PHE A 30 18.81 13.82 -2.83
N SER A 31 18.20 13.31 -1.76
CA SER A 31 18.09 11.88 -1.46
C SER A 31 16.64 11.52 -1.22
N LEU A 32 16.11 10.59 -2.04
CA LEU A 32 14.81 9.97 -1.87
C LEU A 32 14.91 8.87 -0.82
N ASP A 33 14.01 8.83 0.14
CA ASP A 33 14.04 7.85 1.22
C ASP A 33 14.02 6.40 0.71
N LEU A 34 13.04 6.04 -0.12
CA LEU A 34 12.94 4.69 -0.70
C LEU A 34 12.53 4.76 -2.17
N LEU A 35 13.30 4.06 -2.99
CA LEU A 35 12.91 3.65 -4.34
C LEU A 35 12.48 2.19 -4.30
N ALA A 36 11.28 1.91 -4.76
CA ALA A 36 10.71 0.57 -4.83
C ALA A 36 10.14 0.29 -6.23
N LYS A 37 9.78 -0.95 -6.46
CA LYS A 37 9.08 -1.39 -7.67
C LYS A 37 7.83 -2.15 -7.30
N ASP A 38 6.72 -1.86 -7.95
CA ASP A 38 5.53 -2.72 -7.92
C ASP A 38 5.73 -3.87 -8.90
N ILE A 39 5.99 -5.05 -8.38
CA ILE A 39 6.28 -6.24 -9.18
C ILE A 39 5.07 -6.67 -10.02
N GLY A 40 3.85 -6.39 -9.52
CA GLY A 40 2.62 -6.73 -10.23
C GLY A 40 2.43 -5.94 -11.53
N SER A 41 2.79 -4.65 -11.54
CA SER A 41 2.64 -3.75 -12.69
C SER A 41 3.96 -3.39 -13.38
N GLY A 42 5.10 -3.67 -12.75
CA GLY A 42 6.43 -3.28 -13.22
C GLY A 42 6.74 -1.79 -13.06
N ARG A 43 5.88 -1.01 -12.40
CA ARG A 43 6.03 0.45 -12.22
C ARG A 43 7.02 0.79 -11.11
N ASP A 44 7.76 1.88 -11.33
CA ASP A 44 8.62 2.46 -10.30
C ASP A 44 7.78 3.24 -9.27
N VAL A 45 8.10 3.04 -8.00
CA VAL A 45 7.41 3.62 -6.84
C VAL A 45 8.41 4.42 -6.03
N ILE A 46 8.19 5.72 -5.91
CA ILE A 46 8.95 6.55 -4.98
C ILE A 46 8.18 6.71 -3.68
N ILE A 47 8.89 6.64 -2.56
CA ILE A 47 8.29 6.73 -1.24
C ILE A 47 9.11 7.73 -0.41
N GLU A 48 8.46 8.82 -0.02
CA GLU A 48 8.98 9.80 0.92
C GLU A 48 8.32 9.58 2.28
N ASN A 49 9.12 9.51 3.34
CA ASN A 49 8.67 9.22 4.69
C ASN A 49 8.92 10.41 5.61
N GLN A 50 7.87 10.98 6.15
CA GLN A 50 7.92 12.06 7.11
C GLN A 50 7.39 11.60 8.47
N LEU A 51 8.23 11.65 9.50
CA LEU A 51 7.88 11.17 10.85
C LEU A 51 6.99 12.14 11.65
N THR A 52 6.57 13.21 11.01
CA THR A 52 5.71 14.25 11.58
C THR A 52 4.53 14.50 10.66
N GLU A 53 3.73 15.53 10.99
CA GLU A 53 2.73 16.08 10.09
C GLU A 53 3.37 16.62 8.81
N THR A 54 2.69 16.46 7.67
CA THR A 54 3.18 16.88 6.35
C THR A 54 3.51 18.37 6.26
N ASP A 55 4.53 18.72 5.46
CA ASP A 55 4.97 20.09 5.19
C ASP A 55 5.26 20.35 3.70
N HIS A 56 5.40 21.63 3.34
CA HIS A 56 5.65 22.04 1.96
C HIS A 56 7.02 21.61 1.43
N ASN A 57 8.03 21.47 2.30
CA ASN A 57 9.36 21.04 1.90
C ASN A 57 9.33 19.59 1.38
N HIS A 58 8.64 18.70 2.11
CA HIS A 58 8.48 17.31 1.67
C HIS A 58 7.60 17.20 0.42
N LEU A 59 6.57 18.03 0.28
CA LEU A 59 5.80 18.10 -0.98
C LEU A 59 6.68 18.49 -2.16
N GLY A 60 7.55 19.50 -1.99
CA GLY A 60 8.50 19.92 -3.02
C GLY A 60 9.49 18.84 -3.40
N LYS A 61 10.07 18.13 -2.41
CA LYS A 61 10.94 16.97 -2.62
C LYS A 61 10.23 15.87 -3.39
N LEU A 62 9.01 15.51 -2.96
CA LEU A 62 8.21 14.47 -3.58
C LEU A 62 8.00 14.71 -5.09
N LEU A 63 7.68 15.96 -5.47
CA LEU A 63 7.52 16.33 -6.87
C LEU A 63 8.87 16.32 -7.65
N THR A 64 9.95 16.75 -7.00
CA THR A 64 11.29 16.70 -7.57
C THR A 64 11.72 15.27 -7.86
N TYR A 65 11.47 14.35 -6.92
CA TYR A 65 11.80 12.94 -7.08
C TYR A 65 10.93 12.25 -8.13
N ALA A 66 9.63 12.58 -8.16
CA ALA A 66 8.72 12.08 -9.19
C ALA A 66 9.22 12.41 -10.60
N GLY A 67 9.66 13.67 -10.83
CA GLY A 67 10.24 14.09 -12.10
C GLY A 67 11.60 13.46 -12.38
N GLY A 68 12.47 13.36 -11.36
CA GLY A 68 13.83 12.82 -11.49
C GLY A 68 13.88 11.33 -11.87
N TYR A 69 12.97 10.53 -11.31
CA TYR A 69 12.86 9.11 -11.63
C TYR A 69 11.83 8.79 -12.72
N ASN A 70 11.11 9.77 -13.23
CA ASN A 70 9.94 9.55 -14.10
C ASN A 70 8.99 8.49 -13.50
N ALA A 71 8.81 8.57 -12.17
CA ALA A 71 8.06 7.60 -11.42
C ALA A 71 6.57 7.70 -11.71
N GLN A 72 5.91 6.54 -11.82
CA GLN A 72 4.47 6.47 -12.03
C GLN A 72 3.68 6.42 -10.72
N VAL A 73 4.30 5.97 -9.63
CA VAL A 73 3.63 5.87 -8.33
C VAL A 73 4.42 6.67 -7.30
N ILE A 74 3.74 7.61 -6.67
CA ILE A 74 4.30 8.54 -5.71
C ILE A 74 3.58 8.36 -4.37
N VAL A 75 4.32 7.99 -3.33
CA VAL A 75 3.77 7.70 -2.00
C VAL A 75 4.38 8.63 -0.96
N TRP A 76 3.54 9.38 -0.28
CA TRP A 76 3.91 10.16 0.90
C TRP A 76 3.40 9.50 2.16
N VAL A 77 4.31 9.00 2.99
CA VAL A 77 3.99 8.39 4.29
C VAL A 77 4.25 9.42 5.38
N ALA A 78 3.27 9.69 6.24
CA ALA A 78 3.39 10.67 7.32
C ALA A 78 2.62 10.22 8.58
N GLU A 79 2.89 10.88 9.72
CA GLU A 79 2.10 10.74 10.94
C GLU A 79 0.67 11.27 10.72
N SER A 80 0.55 12.43 10.08
CA SER A 80 -0.72 13.03 9.71
C SER A 80 -0.60 13.82 8.42
N LEU A 81 -1.69 13.93 7.68
CA LEU A 81 -1.74 14.67 6.42
C LEU A 81 -2.61 15.92 6.61
N ARG A 82 -2.00 17.11 6.44
CA ARG A 82 -2.75 18.38 6.47
C ARG A 82 -3.76 18.43 5.34
N ASP A 83 -4.86 19.10 5.55
CA ASP A 83 -5.93 19.21 4.56
C ASP A 83 -5.46 19.87 3.25
N GLU A 84 -4.56 20.87 3.33
CA GLU A 84 -3.99 21.55 2.17
C GLU A 84 -3.12 20.61 1.33
N HIS A 85 -2.33 19.76 1.97
CA HIS A 85 -1.49 18.77 1.28
C HIS A 85 -2.33 17.63 0.71
N ARG A 86 -3.38 17.22 1.41
CA ARG A 86 -4.36 16.26 0.90
C ARG A 86 -5.01 16.78 -0.37
N GLN A 87 -5.51 18.03 -0.35
CA GLN A 87 -6.10 18.67 -1.53
C GLN A 87 -5.10 18.80 -2.67
N ALA A 88 -3.83 19.11 -2.37
CA ALA A 88 -2.78 19.18 -3.38
C ALA A 88 -2.54 17.83 -4.06
N LEU A 89 -2.45 16.73 -3.28
CA LEU A 89 -2.30 15.39 -3.85
C LEU A 89 -3.54 14.95 -4.64
N GLU A 90 -4.74 15.25 -4.15
CA GLU A 90 -5.99 14.99 -4.87
C GLU A 90 -6.06 15.76 -6.18
N TRP A 91 -5.63 17.04 -6.19
CA TRP A 91 -5.53 17.85 -7.39
C TRP A 91 -4.51 17.29 -8.39
N LEU A 92 -3.35 16.85 -7.91
CA LEU A 92 -2.34 16.18 -8.74
C LEU A 92 -2.90 14.91 -9.38
N ASN A 93 -3.64 14.07 -8.63
CA ASN A 93 -4.30 12.89 -9.18
C ASN A 93 -5.34 13.20 -10.26
N GLN A 94 -5.92 14.41 -10.26
CA GLN A 94 -6.90 14.84 -11.25
C GLN A 94 -6.26 15.48 -12.49
N ASN A 95 -5.07 16.08 -12.34
CA ASN A 95 -4.48 16.95 -13.35
C ASN A 95 -3.14 16.46 -13.92
N THR A 96 -2.63 15.31 -13.45
CA THR A 96 -1.48 14.61 -14.05
C THR A 96 -1.96 13.53 -15.03
N GLY A 97 -1.03 12.99 -15.83
CA GLY A 97 -1.34 11.93 -16.79
C GLY A 97 -1.93 10.67 -16.11
N GLU A 98 -2.71 9.91 -16.85
CA GLU A 98 -3.42 8.69 -16.36
C GLU A 98 -2.50 7.63 -15.73
N ASN A 99 -1.21 7.68 -16.04
CA ASN A 99 -0.21 6.74 -15.53
C ASN A 99 0.50 7.23 -14.25
N VAL A 100 0.16 8.42 -13.73
CA VAL A 100 0.79 9.00 -12.55
C VAL A 100 -0.18 8.99 -11.39
N GLU A 101 0.21 8.35 -10.30
CA GLU A 101 -0.62 8.09 -9.14
C GLU A 101 0.03 8.64 -7.87
N PHE A 102 -0.67 9.48 -7.13
CA PHE A 102 -0.23 10.03 -5.85
C PHE A 102 -1.02 9.40 -4.70
N PHE A 103 -0.31 8.89 -3.71
CA PHE A 103 -0.87 8.34 -2.49
C PHE A 103 -0.41 9.15 -1.27
N GLY A 104 -1.35 9.53 -0.42
CA GLY A 104 -1.08 10.00 0.94
C GLY A 104 -1.41 8.90 1.92
N VAL A 105 -0.47 8.51 2.77
CA VAL A 105 -0.62 7.40 3.70
C VAL A 105 -0.28 7.85 5.12
N VAL A 106 -1.18 7.60 6.05
CA VAL A 106 -0.95 7.86 7.48
C VAL A 106 -0.57 6.55 8.17
N VAL A 107 0.41 6.63 9.08
CA VAL A 107 0.77 5.52 9.96
C VAL A 107 -0.03 5.65 11.25
N GLU A 108 -0.95 4.73 11.48
CA GLU A 108 -1.73 4.68 12.72
C GLU A 108 -1.16 3.61 13.66
N ILE A 109 -1.01 3.97 14.93
CA ILE A 109 -0.71 3.02 16.00
C ILE A 109 -2.01 2.63 16.66
N VAL A 110 -2.27 1.33 16.75
CA VAL A 110 -3.48 0.76 17.34
C VAL A 110 -3.08 -0.15 18.49
N GLN A 111 -3.70 0.03 19.63
CA GLN A 111 -3.55 -0.85 20.78
C GLN A 111 -4.93 -1.21 21.33
N ILE A 112 -5.15 -2.46 21.66
CA ILE A 112 -6.37 -2.95 22.28
C ILE A 112 -6.00 -3.42 23.69
N ASP A 113 -6.60 -2.78 24.70
CA ASP A 113 -6.31 -3.01 26.11
C ASP A 113 -4.79 -2.99 26.40
N ASP A 114 -4.28 -3.97 27.12
CA ASP A 114 -2.86 -4.12 27.45
C ASP A 114 -2.04 -4.87 26.38
N SER A 115 -2.58 -5.02 25.17
CA SER A 115 -1.85 -5.68 24.08
C SER A 115 -0.63 -4.87 23.65
N LYS A 116 0.32 -5.53 22.97
CA LYS A 116 1.41 -4.79 22.30
C LYS A 116 0.82 -3.89 21.22
N PRO A 117 1.30 -2.62 21.10
CA PRO A 117 0.89 -1.77 20.01
C PRO A 117 1.18 -2.40 18.66
N ALA A 118 0.22 -2.28 17.74
CA ALA A 118 0.37 -2.63 16.34
C ALA A 118 0.30 -1.37 15.49
N PHE A 119 0.88 -1.39 14.31
CA PHE A 119 0.75 -0.31 13.35
C PHE A 119 -0.10 -0.73 12.16
N ARG A 120 -0.68 0.24 11.48
CA ARG A 120 -1.28 0.06 10.17
C ARG A 120 -1.01 1.25 9.27
N PHE A 121 -0.83 0.99 7.98
CA PHE A 121 -0.84 2.03 6.96
C PHE A 121 -2.27 2.28 6.50
N LYS A 122 -2.69 3.55 6.54
CA LYS A 122 -4.01 3.99 6.13
C LYS A 122 -3.89 4.97 4.97
N PRO A 123 -4.15 4.54 3.71
CA PRO A 123 -4.25 5.46 2.61
C PRO A 123 -5.41 6.44 2.84
N VAL A 124 -5.11 7.74 2.80
CA VAL A 124 -6.08 8.85 2.97
C VAL A 124 -6.23 9.67 1.69
N VAL A 125 -5.23 9.60 0.79
CA VAL A 125 -5.31 10.06 -0.60
C VAL A 125 -4.93 8.93 -1.52
N PHE A 126 -5.67 8.75 -2.59
CA PHE A 126 -5.45 7.73 -3.60
C PHE A 126 -6.10 8.15 -4.94
N PRO A 127 -5.60 7.64 -6.10
CA PRO A 127 -6.18 7.95 -7.41
C PRO A 127 -7.63 7.51 -7.52
N ASN A 128 -8.44 8.27 -8.27
CA ASN A 128 -9.87 7.96 -8.47
C ASN A 128 -10.10 6.56 -9.07
N ASP A 129 -9.22 6.09 -9.93
CA ASP A 129 -9.30 4.77 -10.56
C ASP A 129 -8.80 3.62 -9.67
N TRP A 130 -8.05 3.94 -8.61
CA TRP A 130 -7.61 2.95 -7.64
C TRP A 130 -8.79 2.26 -6.91
N GLN A 131 -9.85 2.98 -6.61
CA GLN A 131 -11.08 2.39 -6.09
C GLN A 131 -11.78 1.51 -7.12
N LYS A 132 -11.72 1.88 -8.40
CA LYS A 132 -12.31 1.10 -9.50
C LYS A 132 -11.48 -0.16 -9.79
N SER A 133 -10.16 -0.06 -9.82
CA SER A 133 -9.26 -1.20 -10.06
C SER A 133 -9.31 -2.23 -8.91
N LYS A 134 -9.49 -1.82 -7.66
CA LYS A 134 -9.81 -2.77 -6.56
C LYS A 134 -11.12 -3.52 -6.79
N ARG A 135 -12.05 -2.96 -7.59
CA ARG A 135 -13.28 -3.64 -7.99
C ARG A 135 -13.11 -4.50 -9.24
N THR A 136 -12.18 -4.15 -10.13
CA THR A 136 -11.99 -4.79 -11.45
C THR A 136 -10.81 -5.76 -11.52
N SER A 137 -9.93 -5.83 -10.53
CA SER A 137 -8.82 -6.81 -10.47
C SER A 137 -9.28 -8.29 -10.38
N ARG A 138 -10.50 -8.56 -10.86
CA ARG A 138 -10.98 -9.91 -11.20
C ARG A 138 -10.43 -10.47 -12.51
N GLY A 139 -9.55 -9.75 -13.23
CA GLY A 139 -9.06 -10.13 -14.54
C GLY A 139 -7.57 -9.83 -14.82
N ALA A 140 -6.83 -9.25 -13.89
CA ALA A 140 -5.38 -9.10 -14.05
C ALA A 140 -4.69 -10.45 -13.75
N GLU A 141 -3.68 -10.81 -14.53
CA GLU A 141 -2.83 -11.96 -14.23
C GLU A 141 -2.28 -11.84 -12.81
N GLU A 142 -2.53 -12.89 -12.04
CA GLU A 142 -2.15 -12.95 -10.64
C GLU A 142 -0.63 -13.03 -10.52
N SER A 143 -0.01 -12.18 -9.69
CA SER A 143 1.42 -12.28 -9.45
C SER A 143 1.78 -13.68 -8.89
N PRO A 144 2.98 -14.21 -9.16
CA PRO A 144 3.40 -15.52 -8.63
C PRO A 144 3.25 -15.61 -7.12
N ARG A 145 3.48 -14.52 -6.40
CA ARG A 145 3.33 -14.43 -4.94
C ARG A 145 1.86 -14.46 -4.52
N SER A 146 0.99 -13.74 -5.22
CA SER A 146 -0.46 -13.77 -4.97
C SER A 146 -1.05 -15.15 -5.25
N ALA A 147 -0.58 -15.83 -6.28
CA ALA A 147 -0.96 -17.20 -6.61
C ALA A 147 -0.51 -18.18 -5.51
N ALA A 148 0.71 -18.03 -4.98
CA ALA A 148 1.22 -18.82 -3.87
C ALA A 148 0.40 -18.60 -2.58
N TYR A 149 0.05 -17.35 -2.24
CA TYR A 149 -0.80 -17.04 -1.11
C TYR A 149 -2.20 -17.64 -1.26
N ARG A 150 -2.79 -17.54 -2.46
CA ARG A 150 -4.10 -18.15 -2.72
C ARG A 150 -4.03 -19.66 -2.53
N GLY A 151 -3.05 -20.34 -3.08
CA GLY A 151 -2.88 -21.79 -2.95
C GLY A 151 -2.75 -22.22 -1.49
N PHE A 152 -1.91 -21.51 -0.73
CA PHE A 152 -1.71 -21.78 0.69
C PHE A 152 -2.99 -21.60 1.52
N PHE A 153 -3.64 -20.44 1.40
CA PHE A 153 -4.85 -20.14 2.18
C PHE A 153 -6.07 -20.92 1.69
N GLN A 154 -6.16 -21.29 0.43
CA GLN A 154 -7.28 -22.12 -0.06
C GLN A 154 -7.29 -23.47 0.63
N GLY A 155 -6.13 -24.11 0.79
CA GLY A 155 -6.03 -25.37 1.51
C GLY A 155 -6.52 -25.27 2.97
N ILE A 156 -6.12 -24.19 3.66
CA ILE A 156 -6.56 -23.92 5.04
C ILE A 156 -8.07 -23.70 5.12
N VAL A 157 -8.63 -22.90 4.20
CA VAL A 157 -10.09 -22.62 4.18
C VAL A 157 -10.89 -23.87 3.88
N ASP A 158 -10.42 -24.69 2.96
CA ASP A 158 -11.09 -25.96 2.61
C ASP A 158 -11.09 -26.92 3.82
N GLU A 159 -9.97 -27.01 4.53
CA GLU A 159 -9.88 -27.82 5.75
C GLU A 159 -10.77 -27.28 6.88
N LEU A 160 -10.77 -25.98 7.13
CA LEU A 160 -11.63 -25.34 8.15
C LEU A 160 -13.12 -25.48 7.80
N ARG A 161 -13.47 -25.47 6.54
CA ARG A 161 -14.84 -25.66 6.09
C ARG A 161 -15.29 -27.11 6.22
N GLU A 162 -14.47 -28.05 5.75
CA GLU A 162 -14.87 -29.46 5.62
C GLU A 162 -14.72 -30.23 6.93
N LYS A 163 -13.59 -30.02 7.63
CA LYS A 163 -13.30 -30.75 8.87
C LYS A 163 -13.85 -30.05 10.11
N CYS A 164 -13.69 -28.75 10.20
CA CYS A 164 -14.00 -27.98 11.40
C CYS A 164 -15.37 -27.29 11.35
N LYS A 165 -15.99 -27.18 10.17
CA LYS A 165 -17.24 -26.41 9.93
C LYS A 165 -17.19 -24.98 10.48
N PHE A 166 -15.98 -24.41 10.55
CA PHE A 166 -15.69 -23.11 11.15
C PHE A 166 -16.07 -21.94 10.26
N THR A 167 -16.09 -22.12 8.93
CA THR A 167 -16.39 -21.06 7.98
C THR A 167 -17.19 -21.54 6.79
N GLY A 168 -18.05 -20.67 6.25
CA GLY A 168 -18.75 -20.89 4.97
C GLY A 168 -17.99 -20.38 3.74
N ALA A 169 -16.78 -19.82 3.90
CA ALA A 169 -15.99 -19.29 2.80
C ALA A 169 -15.63 -20.38 1.79
N ARG A 170 -15.80 -20.09 0.49
CA ARG A 170 -15.52 -21.03 -0.61
C ARG A 170 -14.31 -20.68 -1.42
N LYS A 171 -13.94 -19.38 -1.47
CA LYS A 171 -12.81 -18.87 -2.26
C LYS A 171 -11.98 -17.90 -1.45
N VAL A 172 -10.67 -18.01 -1.56
CA VAL A 172 -9.70 -17.12 -0.97
C VAL A 172 -9.31 -16.04 -1.99
N GLN A 173 -9.15 -14.81 -1.51
CA GLN A 173 -8.58 -13.73 -2.30
C GLN A 173 -7.04 -13.83 -2.30
N PRO A 174 -6.35 -13.36 -3.35
CA PRO A 174 -4.89 -13.39 -3.44
C PRO A 174 -4.27 -12.30 -2.57
N LYS A 175 -4.36 -12.46 -1.24
CA LYS A 175 -3.85 -11.50 -0.25
C LYS A 175 -3.03 -12.25 0.80
N GLY A 176 -2.07 -11.55 1.41
CA GLY A 176 -1.22 -12.09 2.47
C GLY A 176 -1.95 -12.37 3.80
N TRP A 177 -3.26 -12.16 3.86
CA TRP A 177 -4.10 -12.41 5.04
C TRP A 177 -5.51 -12.83 4.63
N ILE A 178 -6.19 -13.53 5.50
CA ILE A 178 -7.58 -13.94 5.32
C ILE A 178 -8.39 -13.62 6.57
N LEU A 179 -9.57 -13.07 6.38
CA LEU A 179 -10.55 -12.81 7.43
C LEU A 179 -11.62 -13.88 7.34
N LEU A 180 -11.75 -14.66 8.40
CA LEU A 180 -12.76 -15.71 8.53
C LEU A 180 -13.87 -15.23 9.47
N SER A 181 -15.11 -15.25 9.00
CA SER A 181 -16.27 -15.09 9.87
C SER A 181 -16.52 -16.40 10.61
N SER A 182 -16.50 -16.37 11.93
CA SER A 182 -16.74 -17.54 12.76
C SER A 182 -18.19 -18.05 12.73
N GLY A 183 -19.11 -17.26 12.14
CA GLY A 183 -20.53 -17.61 12.15
C GLY A 183 -21.20 -17.53 13.55
N LEU A 184 -20.46 -17.11 14.57
CA LEU A 184 -20.99 -16.83 15.91
C LEU A 184 -21.52 -15.40 15.91
N GLY A 185 -22.66 -15.20 15.27
CA GLY A 185 -23.48 -14.02 15.44
C GLY A 185 -24.36 -14.22 16.66
N GLY A 186 -24.12 -13.41 17.71
CA GLY A 186 -25.07 -13.22 18.77
C GLY A 186 -26.12 -12.21 18.35
#